data_bb38a0ba9ef0e0fff4dec730da2908d5
#
_entry.id   bb38a0ba9ef0e0fff4dec730da2908d5
#
_cell.length_a   1.000
_cell.length_b   1.000
_cell.length_c   1.000
_cell.angle_alpha   90.00
_cell.angle_beta   90.00
_cell.angle_gamma   90.00
#
_symmetry.space_group_name_H-M   'P 1'
#
loop_
_entity.id
_entity.type
_entity.pdbx_description
1 polymer ?
#
loop_
_entity_poly.entity_id
_entity_poly.type
_entity_poly.pdbx_seq_one_letter_code
_entity_poly.pdbx_strand_id
1 'polypeptide(L)'
;MNGFWLAHDALVAWLSHGVLAASWWQIVIFALVATHITIAAVTIYLHRSQAHRALELHPVVSHFFRFWLWLTTGMVTKEWVAIHRKHHAKCETVDDPHSPVTRGIKTVLLTGAELYRAESKVQETMVKYGHNTPDDWIERNLYTRYSWQGVGLMLVIDLFLFGAIGAAVWALQMAWIPIT
;
A
#
# COMPACT_ATOMS: atom_id res chain seq x y z
N MET A 1 5.24 7.83 -46.22
CA MET A 1 5.03 8.25 -44.81
C MET A 1 6.30 7.90 -44.06
N ASN A 2 6.98 8.88 -43.47
CA ASN A 2 8.27 8.65 -42.82
C ASN A 2 8.07 7.95 -41.49
N GLY A 3 8.91 6.99 -41.14
CA GLY A 3 8.83 6.20 -39.89
C GLY A 3 8.76 7.05 -38.62
N PHE A 4 9.25 8.29 -38.68
CA PHE A 4 9.14 9.28 -37.60
C PHE A 4 7.68 9.61 -37.23
N TRP A 5 6.82 9.86 -38.23
CA TRP A 5 5.40 10.20 -37.97
C TRP A 5 4.62 9.00 -37.41
N LEU A 6 4.92 7.78 -37.89
CA LEU A 6 4.31 6.56 -37.34
C LEU A 6 4.70 6.32 -35.88
N ALA A 7 5.95 6.57 -35.52
CA ALA A 7 6.41 6.46 -34.14
C ALA A 7 5.78 7.54 -33.25
N HIS A 8 5.64 8.77 -33.73
CA HIS A 8 4.97 9.86 -33.03
C HIS A 8 3.50 9.52 -32.74
N ASP A 9 2.76 9.08 -33.76
CA ASP A 9 1.33 8.75 -33.61
C ASP A 9 1.12 7.56 -32.66
N ALA A 10 1.99 6.55 -32.70
CA ALA A 10 1.97 5.43 -31.77
C ALA A 10 2.25 5.87 -30.32
N LEU A 11 3.19 6.79 -30.13
CA LEU A 11 3.49 7.34 -28.79
C LEU A 11 2.31 8.16 -28.27
N VAL A 12 1.70 9.01 -29.09
CA VAL A 12 0.53 9.81 -28.68
C VAL A 12 -0.66 8.90 -28.34
N ALA A 13 -0.92 7.87 -29.13
CA ALA A 13 -1.97 6.89 -28.87
C ALA A 13 -1.72 6.15 -27.55
N TRP A 14 -0.47 5.73 -27.30
CA TRP A 14 -0.13 5.07 -26.04
C TRP A 14 -0.25 6.02 -24.84
N LEU A 15 0.23 7.24 -24.93
CA LEU A 15 0.08 8.23 -23.88
C LEU A 15 -1.38 8.54 -23.56
N SER A 16 -2.25 8.52 -24.58
CA SER A 16 -3.67 8.82 -24.42
C SER A 16 -4.47 7.66 -23.82
N HIS A 17 -4.14 6.40 -24.13
CA HIS A 17 -5.00 5.25 -23.85
C HIS A 17 -4.30 4.05 -23.21
N GLY A 18 -2.97 4.07 -23.12
CA GLY A 18 -2.17 2.92 -22.70
C GLY A 18 -2.30 1.73 -23.66
N VAL A 19 -1.85 0.56 -23.22
CA VAL A 19 -1.93 -0.67 -24.03
C VAL A 19 -3.34 -1.29 -24.02
N LEU A 20 -4.16 -1.00 -23.00
CA LEU A 20 -5.49 -1.56 -22.90
C LEU A 20 -6.55 -0.78 -23.67
N ALA A 21 -6.28 0.47 -24.04
CA ALA A 21 -7.27 1.39 -24.62
C ALA A 21 -8.62 1.33 -23.87
N ALA A 22 -8.54 1.25 -22.52
CA ALA A 22 -9.69 1.01 -21.68
C ALA A 22 -10.63 2.19 -21.69
N SER A 23 -11.94 1.91 -21.70
CA SER A 23 -12.97 2.92 -21.51
C SER A 23 -12.96 3.43 -20.06
N TRP A 24 -13.49 4.64 -19.83
CA TRP A 24 -13.51 5.26 -18.50
C TRP A 24 -14.13 4.37 -17.41
N TRP A 25 -15.22 3.63 -17.72
CA TRP A 25 -15.87 2.77 -16.74
C TRP A 25 -15.03 1.52 -16.39
N GLN A 26 -14.22 1.00 -17.34
CA GLN A 26 -13.28 -0.08 -17.07
C GLN A 26 -12.15 0.38 -16.14
N ILE A 27 -11.65 1.60 -16.33
CA ILE A 27 -10.65 2.23 -15.46
C ILE A 27 -11.22 2.40 -14.04
N VAL A 28 -12.47 2.88 -13.92
CA VAL A 28 -13.15 3.01 -12.62
C VAL A 28 -13.31 1.65 -11.94
N ILE A 29 -13.77 0.63 -12.67
CA ILE A 29 -13.88 -0.73 -12.12
C ILE A 29 -12.53 -1.25 -11.66
N PHE A 30 -11.49 -1.08 -12.47
CA PHE A 30 -10.13 -1.48 -12.09
C PHE A 30 -9.70 -0.80 -10.78
N ALA A 31 -9.84 0.52 -10.67
CA ALA A 31 -9.48 1.27 -9.47
C ALA A 31 -10.26 0.78 -8.24
N LEU A 32 -11.56 0.55 -8.38
CA LEU A 32 -12.40 0.03 -7.29
C LEU A 32 -11.97 -1.38 -6.87
N VAL A 33 -11.75 -2.29 -7.82
CA VAL A 33 -11.31 -3.67 -7.52
C VAL A 33 -9.93 -3.65 -6.85
N ALA A 34 -8.96 -2.91 -7.38
CA ALA A 34 -7.64 -2.79 -6.80
C ALA A 34 -7.68 -2.24 -5.36
N THR A 35 -8.50 -1.21 -5.12
CA THR A 35 -8.72 -0.65 -3.78
C THR A 35 -9.33 -1.69 -2.84
N HIS A 36 -10.35 -2.43 -3.27
CA HIS A 36 -10.96 -3.47 -2.45
C HIS A 36 -10.00 -4.62 -2.10
N ILE A 37 -9.13 -5.03 -3.04
CA ILE A 37 -8.08 -6.01 -2.76
C ILE A 37 -7.11 -5.46 -1.71
N THR A 38 -6.75 -4.17 -1.78
CA THR A 38 -5.89 -3.53 -0.78
C THR A 38 -6.56 -3.49 0.60
N ILE A 39 -7.83 -3.09 0.69
CA ILE A 39 -8.61 -3.13 1.94
C ILE A 39 -8.68 -4.55 2.50
N ALA A 40 -8.95 -5.55 1.65
CA ALA A 40 -8.97 -6.95 2.06
C ALA A 40 -7.59 -7.41 2.56
N ALA A 41 -6.50 -7.02 1.89
CA ALA A 41 -5.15 -7.34 2.31
C ALA A 41 -4.79 -6.73 3.67
N VAL A 42 -5.15 -5.47 3.92
CA VAL A 42 -4.98 -4.84 5.24
C VAL A 42 -5.83 -5.55 6.29
N THR A 43 -7.13 -5.74 6.03
CA THR A 43 -8.07 -6.29 7.01
C THR A 43 -7.81 -7.75 7.31
N ILE A 44 -7.60 -8.59 6.29
CA ILE A 44 -7.46 -10.04 6.46
C ILE A 44 -6.04 -10.39 6.86
N TYR A 45 -5.04 -9.90 6.12
CA TYR A 45 -3.67 -10.29 6.34
C TYR A 45 -3.03 -9.46 7.47
N LEU A 46 -2.88 -8.14 7.36
CA LEU A 46 -2.19 -7.36 8.40
C LEU A 46 -2.93 -7.38 9.72
N HIS A 47 -4.23 -7.08 9.71
CA HIS A 47 -5.02 -6.94 10.93
C HIS A 47 -5.36 -8.30 11.55
N ARG A 48 -6.15 -9.13 10.88
CA ARG A 48 -6.66 -10.38 11.47
C ARG A 48 -5.59 -11.46 11.58
N SER A 49 -4.77 -11.67 10.54
CA SER A 49 -3.79 -12.74 10.56
C SER A 49 -2.53 -12.35 11.33
N GLN A 50 -1.91 -11.21 11.00
CA GLN A 50 -0.61 -10.86 11.56
C GLN A 50 -0.70 -10.14 12.91
N ALA A 51 -1.57 -9.13 13.06
CA ALA A 51 -1.64 -8.37 14.31
C ALA A 51 -2.37 -9.16 15.41
N HIS A 52 -3.60 -9.59 15.15
CA HIS A 52 -4.44 -10.26 16.15
C HIS A 52 -4.30 -11.80 16.19
N ARG A 53 -3.71 -12.42 15.17
CA ARG A 53 -3.58 -13.88 15.07
C ARG A 53 -4.90 -14.65 15.20
N ALA A 54 -5.98 -14.01 14.80
CA ALA A 54 -7.32 -14.58 14.82
C ALA A 54 -7.61 -15.46 13.59
N LEU A 55 -6.72 -15.47 12.61
CA LEU A 55 -6.87 -16.20 11.35
C LEU A 55 -5.52 -16.71 10.87
N GLU A 56 -5.47 -18.00 10.54
CA GLU A 56 -4.35 -18.62 9.84
C GLU A 56 -4.65 -18.64 8.34
N LEU A 57 -3.73 -18.13 7.54
CA LEU A 57 -3.84 -18.11 6.09
C LEU A 57 -2.95 -19.16 5.47
N HIS A 58 -3.45 -19.80 4.41
CA HIS A 58 -2.62 -20.66 3.58
C HIS A 58 -1.40 -19.85 3.05
N PRO A 59 -0.18 -20.41 3.03
CA PRO A 59 1.04 -19.69 2.64
C PRO A 59 0.94 -18.94 1.32
N VAL A 60 0.29 -19.51 0.30
CA VAL A 60 0.10 -18.88 -1.01
C VAL A 60 -0.76 -17.60 -0.89
N VAL A 61 -1.84 -17.65 -0.10
CA VAL A 61 -2.74 -16.50 0.11
C VAL A 61 -2.03 -15.42 0.91
N SER A 62 -1.28 -15.82 1.94
CA SER A 62 -0.45 -14.91 2.74
C SER A 62 0.58 -14.20 1.86
N HIS A 63 1.26 -14.95 0.98
CA HIS A 63 2.25 -14.38 0.07
C HIS A 63 1.62 -13.43 -0.96
N PHE A 64 0.44 -13.77 -1.52
CA PHE A 64 -0.30 -12.89 -2.42
C PHE A 64 -0.60 -11.55 -1.75
N PHE A 65 -1.10 -11.52 -0.51
CA PHE A 65 -1.39 -10.29 0.20
C PHE A 65 -0.13 -9.47 0.52
N ARG A 66 0.98 -10.12 0.91
CA ARG A 66 2.27 -9.46 1.11
C ARG A 66 2.77 -8.77 -0.15
N PHE A 67 2.74 -9.49 -1.28
CA PHE A 67 3.13 -8.94 -2.58
C PHE A 67 2.24 -7.78 -2.99
N TRP A 68 0.92 -7.93 -2.83
CA TRP A 68 -0.05 -6.89 -3.15
C TRP A 68 0.16 -5.63 -2.32
N LEU A 69 0.34 -5.76 -1.01
CA LEU A 69 0.61 -4.63 -0.11
C LEU A 69 1.94 -3.94 -0.44
N TRP A 70 2.97 -4.69 -0.75
CA TRP A 70 4.24 -4.13 -1.21
C TRP A 70 4.05 -3.31 -2.49
N LEU A 71 3.28 -3.84 -3.45
CA LEU A 71 3.02 -3.19 -4.74
C LEU A 71 2.18 -1.92 -4.60
N THR A 72 1.19 -1.92 -3.71
CA THR A 72 0.15 -0.87 -3.66
C THR A 72 0.30 0.11 -2.51
N THR A 73 1.00 -0.24 -1.44
CA THR A 73 1.05 0.59 -0.22
C THR A 73 2.47 0.92 0.24
N GLY A 74 3.45 0.09 -0.07
CA GLY A 74 4.80 0.17 0.49
C GLY A 74 4.86 -0.12 1.99
N MET A 75 3.78 -0.66 2.60
CA MET A 75 3.74 -1.02 4.02
C MET A 75 4.63 -2.22 4.29
N VAL A 76 5.47 -2.11 5.32
CA VAL A 76 6.27 -3.21 5.84
C VAL A 76 5.48 -3.94 6.91
N THR A 77 5.28 -5.25 6.75
CA THR A 77 4.43 -6.06 7.64
C THR A 77 4.77 -5.87 9.11
N LYS A 78 6.06 -5.94 9.47
CA LYS A 78 6.51 -5.78 10.85
C LYS A 78 6.21 -4.41 11.43
N GLU A 79 6.43 -3.36 10.67
CA GLU A 79 6.18 -1.99 11.10
C GLU A 79 4.70 -1.75 11.36
N TRP A 80 3.86 -2.13 10.39
CA TRP A 80 2.42 -1.96 10.53
C TRP A 80 1.87 -2.72 11.74
N VAL A 81 2.26 -3.98 11.91
CA VAL A 81 1.82 -4.82 13.03
C VAL A 81 2.28 -4.26 14.37
N ALA A 82 3.52 -3.78 14.44
CA ALA A 82 4.06 -3.20 15.68
C ALA A 82 3.30 -1.94 16.10
N ILE A 83 3.07 -1.04 15.15
CA ILE A 83 2.34 0.22 15.38
C ILE A 83 0.89 -0.07 15.78
N HIS A 84 0.24 -0.99 15.08
CA HIS A 84 -1.15 -1.39 15.36
C HIS A 84 -1.31 -2.03 16.75
N ARG A 85 -0.41 -2.95 17.13
CA ARG A 85 -0.42 -3.56 18.46
C ARG A 85 -0.12 -2.53 19.57
N LYS A 86 0.78 -1.58 19.32
CA LYS A 86 1.03 -0.48 20.25
C LYS A 86 -0.22 0.39 20.43
N HIS A 87 -0.90 0.72 19.33
CA HIS A 87 -2.17 1.43 19.38
C HIS A 87 -3.17 0.71 20.31
N HIS A 88 -3.39 -0.59 20.12
CA HIS A 88 -4.27 -1.36 20.99
C HIS A 88 -3.82 -1.39 22.45
N ALA A 89 -2.52 -1.50 22.71
CA ALA A 89 -1.97 -1.54 24.06
C ALA A 89 -1.98 -0.19 24.79
N LYS A 90 -2.01 0.91 24.04
CA LYS A 90 -1.90 2.29 24.53
C LYS A 90 -3.06 3.18 24.10
N CYS A 91 -4.16 2.57 23.66
CA CYS A 91 -5.31 3.25 23.12
C CYS A 91 -5.69 4.49 23.93
N GLU A 92 -5.85 5.62 23.23
CA GLU A 92 -6.25 6.93 23.78
C GLU A 92 -5.30 7.54 24.83
N THR A 93 -4.10 6.99 25.01
CA THR A 93 -3.06 7.58 25.86
C THR A 93 -2.12 8.47 25.04
N VAL A 94 -1.24 9.20 25.72
CA VAL A 94 -0.19 10.03 25.07
C VAL A 94 0.82 9.19 24.27
N ASP A 95 0.96 7.91 24.61
CA ASP A 95 1.84 6.96 23.95
C ASP A 95 1.20 6.30 22.73
N ASP A 96 -0.08 6.55 22.45
CA ASP A 96 -0.77 6.03 21.28
C ASP A 96 -0.24 6.70 20.02
N PRO A 97 0.27 5.92 19.04
CA PRO A 97 0.88 6.48 17.84
C PRO A 97 -0.06 7.38 17.01
N HIS A 98 -1.35 7.08 16.99
CA HIS A 98 -2.32 7.77 16.14
C HIS A 98 -3.71 7.94 16.77
N SER A 99 -3.77 8.20 18.10
CA SER A 99 -5.04 8.47 18.77
C SER A 99 -5.69 9.75 18.28
N PRO A 100 -6.93 9.72 17.80
CA PRO A 100 -7.69 10.91 17.48
C PRO A 100 -8.06 11.74 18.71
N VAL A 101 -8.11 11.11 19.89
CA VAL A 101 -8.43 11.79 21.17
C VAL A 101 -7.28 12.68 21.61
N THR A 102 -6.04 12.17 21.56
CA THR A 102 -4.85 12.91 22.05
C THR A 102 -4.24 13.81 20.98
N ARG A 103 -4.35 13.47 19.69
CA ARG A 103 -3.74 14.20 18.56
C ARG A 103 -4.72 15.03 17.76
N GLY A 104 -6.02 14.75 17.91
CA GLY A 104 -7.10 15.35 17.12
C GLY A 104 -7.35 14.60 15.81
N ILE A 105 -8.64 14.43 15.47
CA ILE A 105 -9.06 13.66 14.28
C ILE A 105 -8.48 14.22 12.98
N LYS A 106 -8.38 15.54 12.83
CA LYS A 106 -7.81 16.16 11.63
C LYS A 106 -6.33 15.80 11.44
N THR A 107 -5.56 15.80 12.54
CA THR A 107 -4.15 15.41 12.51
C THR A 107 -4.01 13.97 12.06
N VAL A 108 -4.77 13.05 12.66
CA VAL A 108 -4.70 11.62 12.31
C VAL A 108 -5.09 11.39 10.84
N LEU A 109 -6.15 12.02 10.35
CA LEU A 109 -6.58 11.86 8.95
C LEU A 109 -5.61 12.49 7.94
N LEU A 110 -5.05 13.66 8.23
CA LEU A 110 -4.22 14.39 7.26
C LEU A 110 -2.74 14.03 7.34
N THR A 111 -2.26 13.57 8.48
CA THR A 111 -0.84 13.26 8.72
C THR A 111 -0.61 11.82 9.19
N GLY A 112 -1.56 10.91 8.92
CA GLY A 112 -1.45 9.51 9.32
C GLY A 112 -0.20 8.82 8.79
N ALA A 113 0.17 9.11 7.55
CA ALA A 113 1.39 8.56 6.95
C ALA A 113 2.67 9.07 7.64
N GLU A 114 2.71 10.33 8.05
CA GLU A 114 3.82 10.91 8.81
C GLU A 114 3.90 10.33 10.22
N LEU A 115 2.76 10.15 10.89
CA LEU A 115 2.67 9.50 12.19
C LEU A 115 3.19 8.05 12.12
N TYR A 116 2.77 7.30 11.09
CA TYR A 116 3.27 5.96 10.82
C TYR A 116 4.80 5.95 10.63
N ARG A 117 5.33 6.81 9.75
CA ARG A 117 6.77 6.91 9.48
C ARG A 117 7.58 7.35 10.70
N ALA A 118 7.02 8.18 11.56
CA ALA A 118 7.68 8.58 12.80
C ALA A 118 7.77 7.39 13.76
N GLU A 119 6.66 6.68 13.93
CA GLU A 119 6.57 5.55 14.86
C GLU A 119 7.37 4.33 14.36
N SER A 120 7.44 4.07 13.05
CA SER A 120 8.22 2.96 12.50
C SER A 120 9.73 3.07 12.79
N LYS A 121 10.23 4.26 13.09
CA LYS A 121 11.63 4.50 13.49
C LYS A 121 11.89 4.28 14.98
N VAL A 122 10.85 4.10 15.80
CA VAL A 122 10.97 3.87 17.24
C VAL A 122 11.35 2.42 17.49
N GLN A 123 12.64 2.18 17.77
CA GLN A 123 13.18 0.83 17.96
C GLN A 123 12.48 0.05 19.07
N GLU A 124 12.11 0.72 20.16
CA GLU A 124 11.37 0.09 21.26
C GLU A 124 10.04 -0.48 20.79
N THR A 125 9.29 0.27 19.97
CA THR A 125 8.03 -0.18 19.38
C THR A 125 8.23 -1.40 18.48
N MET A 126 9.26 -1.37 17.63
CA MET A 126 9.57 -2.49 16.71
C MET A 126 9.97 -3.76 17.45
N VAL A 127 10.74 -3.66 18.53
CA VAL A 127 11.16 -4.82 19.34
C VAL A 127 9.99 -5.35 20.16
N LYS A 128 9.28 -4.47 20.85
CA LYS A 128 8.23 -4.86 21.81
C LYS A 128 6.98 -5.40 21.13
N TYR A 129 6.54 -4.80 20.04
CA TYR A 129 5.26 -5.10 19.41
C TYR A 129 5.38 -5.79 18.02
N GLY A 130 6.54 -5.72 17.37
CA GLY A 130 6.78 -6.30 16.04
C GLY A 130 7.17 -7.78 16.03
N HIS A 131 7.02 -8.47 17.16
CA HIS A 131 7.38 -9.89 17.27
C HIS A 131 6.46 -10.81 16.47
N ASN A 132 7.01 -11.97 16.04
CA ASN A 132 6.27 -13.03 15.35
C ASN A 132 5.61 -12.58 14.04
N THR A 133 6.20 -11.68 13.32
CA THR A 133 5.87 -11.31 11.95
C THR A 133 6.78 -12.07 10.97
N PRO A 134 6.41 -12.20 9.69
CA PRO A 134 7.27 -12.84 8.69
C PRO A 134 8.67 -12.21 8.67
N ASP A 135 9.69 -13.07 8.65
CA ASP A 135 11.10 -12.69 8.59
C ASP A 135 11.86 -13.62 7.62
N ASP A 136 11.22 -13.99 6.52
CA ASP A 136 11.81 -14.79 5.45
C ASP A 136 12.73 -13.97 4.54
N TRP A 137 13.41 -14.65 3.61
CA TRP A 137 14.34 -14.01 2.68
C TRP A 137 13.66 -12.92 1.84
N ILE A 138 12.42 -13.16 1.38
CA ILE A 138 11.67 -12.20 0.53
C ILE A 138 11.29 -10.97 1.34
N GLU A 139 10.82 -11.16 2.58
CA GLU A 139 10.51 -10.04 3.47
C GLU A 139 11.71 -9.13 3.67
N ARG A 140 12.87 -9.70 4.04
CA ARG A 140 14.09 -8.92 4.30
C ARG A 140 14.68 -8.25 3.06
N ASN A 141 14.74 -8.98 1.93
CA ASN A 141 15.49 -8.54 0.76
C ASN A 141 14.65 -7.84 -0.30
N LEU A 142 13.34 -7.98 -0.28
CA LEU A 142 12.43 -7.34 -1.23
C LEU A 142 11.47 -6.38 -0.51
N TYR A 143 10.54 -6.90 0.29
CA TYR A 143 9.43 -6.09 0.79
C TYR A 143 9.87 -5.00 1.77
N THR A 144 10.74 -5.32 2.72
CA THR A 144 11.28 -4.33 3.67
C THR A 144 12.30 -3.42 3.01
N ARG A 145 13.29 -4.02 2.31
CA ARG A 145 14.42 -3.25 1.75
C ARG A 145 13.99 -2.29 0.63
N TYR A 146 13.02 -2.69 -0.17
CA TYR A 146 12.56 -1.98 -1.36
C TYR A 146 11.06 -1.64 -1.26
N SER A 147 10.59 -1.22 -0.09
CA SER A 147 9.17 -0.96 0.16
C SER A 147 8.58 0.06 -0.80
N TRP A 148 9.28 1.15 -1.09
CA TRP A 148 8.82 2.21 -2.00
C TRP A 148 8.94 1.86 -3.48
N GLN A 149 9.86 0.95 -3.83
CA GLN A 149 10.02 0.53 -5.21
C GLN A 149 8.81 -0.27 -5.73
N GLY A 150 8.12 -0.99 -4.84
CA GLY A 150 6.84 -1.63 -5.18
C GLY A 150 5.80 -0.62 -5.64
N VAL A 151 5.64 0.45 -4.88
CA VAL A 151 4.71 1.56 -5.20
C VAL A 151 5.11 2.25 -6.52
N GLY A 152 6.41 2.44 -6.75
CA GLY A 152 6.92 2.95 -8.03
C GLY A 152 6.66 2.00 -9.19
N LEU A 153 6.78 0.69 -8.97
CA LEU A 153 6.44 -0.32 -9.97
C LEU A 153 4.95 -0.29 -10.32
N MET A 154 4.06 -0.09 -9.33
CA MET A 154 2.62 0.05 -9.60
C MET A 154 2.34 1.28 -10.45
N LEU A 155 3.00 2.41 -10.22
CA LEU A 155 2.90 3.58 -11.11
C LEU A 155 3.27 3.23 -12.56
N VAL A 156 4.38 2.51 -12.75
CA VAL A 156 4.81 2.10 -14.10
C VAL A 156 3.78 1.17 -14.74
N ILE A 157 3.22 0.23 -13.98
CA ILE A 157 2.16 -0.68 -14.45
C ILE A 157 0.92 0.13 -14.86
N ASP A 158 0.44 1.03 -14.02
CA ASP A 158 -0.75 1.83 -14.31
C ASP A 158 -0.56 2.74 -15.53
N LEU A 159 0.61 3.37 -15.67
CA LEU A 159 0.98 4.15 -16.86
C LEU A 159 1.04 3.29 -18.13
N PHE A 160 1.59 2.09 -18.03
CA PHE A 160 1.66 1.17 -19.15
C PHE A 160 0.28 0.70 -19.59
N LEU A 161 -0.58 0.37 -18.63
CA LEU A 161 -1.92 -0.15 -18.93
C LEU A 161 -2.87 0.93 -19.44
N PHE A 162 -2.85 2.14 -18.87
CA PHE A 162 -3.86 3.17 -19.08
C PHE A 162 -3.33 4.47 -19.71
N GLY A 163 -2.02 4.57 -19.97
CA GLY A 163 -1.40 5.81 -20.43
C GLY A 163 -1.36 6.87 -19.33
N ALA A 164 -1.47 8.14 -19.68
CA ALA A 164 -1.36 9.24 -18.74
C ALA A 164 -2.40 9.21 -17.61
N ILE A 165 -3.61 8.70 -17.88
CA ILE A 165 -4.66 8.52 -16.84
C ILE A 165 -4.24 7.52 -15.76
N GLY A 166 -3.33 6.61 -16.04
CA GLY A 166 -2.77 5.67 -15.08
C GLY A 166 -2.12 6.36 -13.88
N ALA A 167 -1.54 7.56 -14.07
CA ALA A 167 -1.03 8.36 -12.95
C ALA A 167 -2.14 8.78 -11.98
N ALA A 168 -3.33 9.10 -12.49
CA ALA A 168 -4.48 9.45 -11.65
C ALA A 168 -5.04 8.20 -10.92
N VAL A 169 -5.05 7.04 -11.57
CA VAL A 169 -5.43 5.76 -10.96
C VAL A 169 -4.49 5.45 -9.80
N TRP A 170 -3.18 5.51 -10.03
CA TRP A 170 -2.16 5.32 -9.01
C TRP A 170 -2.30 6.32 -7.85
N ALA A 171 -2.49 7.61 -8.15
CA ALA A 171 -2.65 8.64 -7.11
C ALA A 171 -3.90 8.38 -6.25
N LEU A 172 -5.00 7.91 -6.85
CA LEU A 172 -6.20 7.53 -6.14
C LEU A 172 -5.95 6.34 -5.19
N GLN A 173 -5.23 5.32 -5.65
CA GLN A 173 -4.83 4.19 -4.81
C GLN A 173 -3.98 4.67 -3.62
N MET A 174 -3.01 5.57 -3.85
CA MET A 174 -2.16 6.14 -2.79
C MET A 174 -2.93 6.99 -1.78
N ALA A 175 -3.98 7.70 -2.20
CA ALA A 175 -4.79 8.54 -1.32
C ALA A 175 -5.60 7.72 -0.28
N TRP A 176 -5.90 6.46 -0.54
CA TRP A 176 -6.61 5.58 0.39
C TRP A 176 -5.73 5.03 1.52
N ILE A 177 -4.42 4.94 1.33
CA ILE A 177 -3.49 4.35 2.31
C ILE A 177 -3.59 5.00 3.71
N PRO A 178 -3.67 6.33 3.85
CA PRO A 178 -3.78 6.96 5.16
C PRO A 178 -5.13 6.77 5.84
N ILE A 179 -6.13 6.31 5.11
CA ILE A 179 -7.53 6.22 5.58
C ILE A 179 -7.86 4.79 6.05
N THR A 180 -7.06 3.80 5.67
CA THR A 180 -7.21 2.38 6.06
C THR A 180 -6.24 1.97 7.16
#